data_54a323a6ce81dcb7893a59b2b9895a89
#
_entry.id   54a323a6ce81dcb7893a59b2b9895a89
#
_cell.length_a   1.000
_cell.length_b   1.000
_cell.length_c   1.000
_cell.angle_alpha   90.00
_cell.angle_beta   90.00
_cell.angle_gamma   90.00
#
_symmetry.space_group_name_H-M   'P 1'
#
loop_
_entity.id
_entity.type
_entity.pdbx_description
1 polymer ?
#
loop_
_entity_poly.entity_id
_entity_poly.type
_entity_poly.pdbx_seq_one_letter_code
_entity_poly.pdbx_strand_id
1 'polypeptide(L)'
;VFLSFFNIPFATANENPIVIMIGVDGLRADTLERMPAPNLQLLADFGVRASMIPAMPTTTFVNFYSLATGLHPKHHGLISNYPYDRELGRKFNPRTDAGDPQWWNGEPIWITAEKQGVKAATYFWVGSEVEIDGLRPSIWKPYQKNKDYAERVLEVLQWLALPKRQQPRLITLYFSAVDTAAHNFGVDSAQEREAVAMVDKHVGDLVMGIKKLGLEQRTNIVVVADHGMANLSDERVINLDPWVDLSVFMVPDWSNKRTSVQAPFLNLYATPELVDAAYTKLHKAHPKMRVLRRGNFPTSYHFDHPKREPDLMLLADAGWSIYASRDKHQSQPMAKSGQSIATHGYDNQNPLMHASFIAKGPAFKKKIIARPFDNIDVYGLLACALKIKPAKTDGNIKNVQYFMTEYCQSSE
;
A
#
# COMPACT_ATOMS: atom_id res chain seq x y z
N VAL A 1 -44.46 -19.23 44.06
CA VAL A 1 -44.09 -18.60 42.76
C VAL A 1 -42.58 -18.76 42.62
N PHE A 2 -42.14 -19.75 41.81
CA PHE A 2 -40.73 -19.94 41.47
C PHE A 2 -40.45 -19.09 40.23
N LEU A 3 -39.64 -18.07 40.36
CA LEU A 3 -39.05 -17.31 39.25
C LEU A 3 -37.86 -18.11 38.68
N SER A 4 -38.08 -18.78 37.57
CA SER A 4 -37.03 -19.39 36.75
C SER A 4 -36.24 -18.28 36.05
N PHE A 5 -35.06 -17.98 36.47
CA PHE A 5 -34.12 -17.16 35.72
C PHE A 5 -33.67 -17.94 34.47
N PHE A 6 -34.17 -17.56 33.30
CA PHE A 6 -33.58 -17.99 32.04
C PHE A 6 -32.20 -17.39 31.92
N ASN A 7 -31.18 -18.19 32.17
CA ASN A 7 -29.81 -17.92 31.76
C ASN A 7 -29.79 -17.94 30.21
N ILE A 8 -29.89 -16.77 29.61
CA ILE A 8 -29.56 -16.61 28.19
C ILE A 8 -28.04 -16.82 28.14
N PRO A 9 -27.53 -17.88 27.50
CA PRO A 9 -26.10 -18.03 27.35
C PRO A 9 -25.64 -16.84 26.51
N PHE A 10 -24.77 -15.99 27.10
CA PHE A 10 -23.96 -15.06 26.31
C PHE A 10 -23.24 -15.92 25.29
N ALA A 11 -23.69 -15.84 24.03
CA ALA A 11 -23.02 -16.48 22.92
C ALA A 11 -21.58 -16.04 23.00
N THR A 12 -20.68 -16.99 23.25
CA THR A 12 -19.24 -16.75 23.25
C THR A 12 -18.88 -16.20 21.88
N ALA A 13 -18.55 -14.92 21.83
CA ALA A 13 -18.24 -14.14 20.63
C ALA A 13 -16.92 -14.61 19.95
N ASN A 14 -16.77 -15.92 19.71
CA ASN A 14 -15.44 -16.47 19.45
C ASN A 14 -15.31 -17.52 18.36
N GLU A 15 -16.38 -17.82 17.62
CA GLU A 15 -16.29 -18.81 16.56
C GLU A 15 -16.04 -18.14 15.21
N ASN A 16 -14.81 -18.33 14.67
CA ASN A 16 -14.45 -17.99 13.30
C ASN A 16 -14.50 -16.46 12.96
N PRO A 17 -13.58 -15.67 13.48
CA PRO A 17 -13.51 -14.25 13.12
C PRO A 17 -13.31 -14.08 11.60
N ILE A 18 -13.88 -12.98 11.09
CA ILE A 18 -13.69 -12.51 9.73
C ILE A 18 -12.83 -11.25 9.77
N VAL A 19 -11.90 -11.12 8.86
CA VAL A 19 -11.11 -9.91 8.65
C VAL A 19 -11.30 -9.46 7.20
N ILE A 20 -11.67 -8.20 7.02
CA ILE A 20 -11.77 -7.55 5.71
C ILE A 20 -10.78 -6.40 5.71
N MET A 21 -9.70 -6.54 4.93
CA MET A 21 -8.72 -5.48 4.70
C MET A 21 -9.10 -4.72 3.43
N ILE A 22 -9.41 -3.44 3.57
CA ILE A 22 -9.80 -2.54 2.49
C ILE A 22 -8.61 -1.64 2.19
N GLY A 23 -8.02 -1.78 1.01
CA GLY A 23 -6.97 -0.92 0.50
C GLY A 23 -7.57 0.24 -0.28
N VAL A 24 -7.30 1.46 0.14
CA VAL A 24 -7.67 2.68 -0.57
C VAL A 24 -6.40 3.40 -0.99
N ASP A 25 -6.05 3.26 -2.27
CA ASP A 25 -4.83 3.81 -2.85
C ASP A 25 -4.78 5.32 -2.68
N GLY A 26 -3.65 5.83 -2.15
CA GLY A 26 -3.41 7.25 -1.99
C GLY A 26 -4.24 7.97 -0.90
N LEU A 27 -4.96 7.25 -0.03
CA LEU A 27 -5.73 7.86 1.06
C LEU A 27 -4.79 8.36 2.15
N ARG A 28 -4.39 9.63 2.06
CA ARG A 28 -3.45 10.28 2.99
C ARG A 28 -3.98 10.28 4.43
N ALA A 29 -3.08 10.20 5.40
CA ALA A 29 -3.42 10.07 6.82
C ALA A 29 -4.36 11.15 7.35
N ASP A 30 -4.28 12.37 6.81
CA ASP A 30 -5.10 13.54 7.20
C ASP A 30 -6.39 13.72 6.37
N THR A 31 -6.75 12.73 5.54
CA THR A 31 -7.93 12.88 4.65
C THR A 31 -9.23 13.11 5.43
N LEU A 32 -9.41 12.42 6.57
CA LEU A 32 -10.63 12.57 7.38
C LEU A 32 -10.76 13.96 8.02
N GLU A 33 -9.67 14.68 8.21
CA GLU A 33 -9.67 16.08 8.70
C GLU A 33 -9.95 17.08 7.57
N ARG A 34 -9.65 16.73 6.32
CA ARG A 34 -9.76 17.63 5.17
C ARG A 34 -11.06 17.44 4.37
N MET A 35 -11.63 16.24 4.39
CA MET A 35 -12.73 15.89 3.49
C MET A 35 -13.85 15.14 4.21
N PRO A 36 -15.13 15.37 3.85
CA PRO A 36 -16.24 14.60 4.38
C PRO A 36 -16.16 13.13 3.94
N ALA A 37 -16.09 12.21 4.89
CA ALA A 37 -16.13 10.77 4.70
C ALA A 37 -16.88 10.11 5.87
N PRO A 38 -18.22 10.25 5.94
CA PRO A 38 -19.00 9.92 7.15
C PRO A 38 -18.93 8.46 7.55
N ASN A 39 -18.84 7.51 6.61
CA ASN A 39 -18.76 6.09 6.92
C ASN A 39 -17.37 5.72 7.45
N LEU A 40 -16.30 6.23 6.84
CA LEU A 40 -14.93 6.07 7.32
C LEU A 40 -14.76 6.75 8.69
N GLN A 41 -15.35 7.94 8.87
CA GLN A 41 -15.35 8.65 10.15
C GLN A 41 -16.06 7.83 11.24
N LEU A 42 -17.22 7.20 10.95
CA LEU A 42 -17.91 6.31 11.89
C LEU A 42 -17.07 5.08 12.25
N LEU A 43 -16.34 4.50 11.29
CA LEU A 43 -15.41 3.40 11.59
C LEU A 43 -14.29 3.87 12.53
N ALA A 44 -13.73 5.05 12.30
CA ALA A 44 -12.68 5.65 13.11
C ALA A 44 -13.19 6.01 14.53
N ASP A 45 -14.34 6.67 14.63
CA ASP A 45 -14.91 7.13 15.90
C ASP A 45 -15.32 5.98 16.84
N PHE A 46 -15.72 4.84 16.27
CA PHE A 46 -16.09 3.64 17.02
C PHE A 46 -15.04 2.53 16.99
N GLY A 47 -13.84 2.84 16.52
CA GLY A 47 -12.71 1.94 16.39
C GLY A 47 -11.38 2.60 16.75
N VAL A 48 -10.39 2.34 15.91
CA VAL A 48 -9.03 2.88 15.99
C VAL A 48 -8.74 3.65 14.70
N ARG A 49 -8.09 4.80 14.80
CA ARG A 49 -7.47 5.49 13.66
C ARG A 49 -6.01 5.84 13.97
N ALA A 50 -5.18 5.86 12.95
CA ALA A 50 -3.79 6.26 13.05
C ALA A 50 -3.25 6.82 11.73
N SER A 51 -2.17 7.59 11.84
CA SER A 51 -1.25 7.83 10.75
C SER A 51 -0.34 6.62 10.61
N MET A 52 -0.22 6.03 9.43
CA MET A 52 0.62 4.88 9.15
C MET A 52 1.80 5.31 8.27
N ILE A 53 3.01 4.95 8.69
CA ILE A 53 4.25 5.26 7.97
C ILE A 53 4.48 4.19 6.91
N PRO A 54 4.47 4.54 5.61
CA PRO A 54 4.72 3.58 4.56
C PRO A 54 6.19 3.16 4.48
N ALA A 55 6.47 2.01 3.86
CA ALA A 55 7.83 1.60 3.51
C ALA A 55 8.39 2.49 2.39
N MET A 56 9.72 2.57 2.30
CA MET A 56 10.41 3.34 1.26
C MET A 56 10.72 2.46 0.03
N PRO A 57 10.49 2.94 -1.24
CA PRO A 57 9.81 4.18 -1.59
C PRO A 57 8.30 4.12 -1.37
N THR A 58 7.68 5.28 -1.17
CA THR A 58 6.25 5.40 -0.89
C THR A 58 5.42 5.25 -2.16
N THR A 59 5.42 4.02 -2.72
CA THR A 59 4.75 3.66 -3.97
C THR A 59 3.84 2.45 -3.79
N THR A 60 2.85 2.33 -4.65
CA THR A 60 1.72 1.39 -4.55
C THR A 60 2.13 -0.07 -4.36
N PHE A 61 2.92 -0.63 -5.30
CA PHE A 61 3.30 -2.05 -5.26
C PHE A 61 4.13 -2.39 -4.03
N VAL A 62 5.08 -1.52 -3.68
CA VAL A 62 5.91 -1.66 -2.49
C VAL A 62 5.05 -1.77 -1.24
N ASN A 63 4.13 -0.82 -1.07
CA ASN A 63 3.42 -0.66 0.19
C ASN A 63 2.23 -1.60 0.36
N PHE A 64 1.45 -1.88 -0.69
CA PHE A 64 0.41 -2.92 -0.60
C PHE A 64 1.00 -4.32 -0.36
N TYR A 65 2.21 -4.60 -0.87
CA TYR A 65 2.84 -5.87 -0.61
C TYR A 65 3.53 -5.91 0.76
N SER A 66 4.08 -4.80 1.25
CA SER A 66 4.54 -4.67 2.63
C SER A 66 3.40 -4.90 3.64
N LEU A 67 2.21 -4.32 3.40
CA LEU A 67 1.00 -4.56 4.20
C LEU A 67 0.59 -6.04 4.22
N ALA A 68 0.72 -6.72 3.08
CA ALA A 68 0.32 -8.12 2.93
C ALA A 68 1.32 -9.12 3.53
N THR A 69 2.60 -8.77 3.60
CA THR A 69 3.68 -9.68 4.04
C THR A 69 4.28 -9.33 5.40
N GLY A 70 4.09 -8.07 5.85
CA GLY A 70 4.78 -7.55 7.03
C GLY A 70 6.29 -7.45 6.84
N LEU A 71 6.77 -7.42 5.59
CA LEU A 71 8.17 -7.36 5.26
C LEU A 71 8.56 -5.98 4.70
N HIS A 72 9.81 -5.61 4.95
CA HIS A 72 10.42 -4.47 4.27
C HIS A 72 10.74 -4.78 2.79
N PRO A 73 10.87 -3.77 1.92
CA PRO A 73 11.17 -3.92 0.50
C PRO A 73 12.39 -4.79 0.21
N LYS A 74 13.44 -4.70 1.04
CA LYS A 74 14.64 -5.54 0.91
C LYS A 74 14.38 -7.04 1.06
N HIS A 75 13.34 -7.42 1.79
CA HIS A 75 12.99 -8.82 2.03
C HIS A 75 11.91 -9.32 1.09
N HIS A 76 10.88 -8.52 0.79
CA HIS A 76 9.86 -8.96 -0.17
C HIS A 76 10.22 -8.71 -1.64
N GLY A 77 11.27 -7.91 -1.92
CA GLY A 77 11.87 -7.76 -3.23
C GLY A 77 11.27 -6.67 -4.12
N LEU A 78 10.13 -6.09 -3.80
CA LEU A 78 9.57 -4.97 -4.56
C LEU A 78 10.13 -3.66 -4.01
N ILE A 79 11.13 -3.11 -4.68
CA ILE A 79 11.79 -1.85 -4.31
C ILE A 79 11.33 -0.64 -5.15
N SER A 80 10.38 -0.83 -6.02
CA SER A 80 9.64 0.19 -6.78
C SER A 80 8.42 -0.46 -7.45
N ASN A 81 7.58 0.34 -8.14
CA ASN A 81 6.53 -0.21 -8.99
C ASN A 81 7.07 -0.95 -10.23
N TYR A 82 8.34 -0.69 -10.60
CA TYR A 82 9.03 -1.27 -11.77
C TYR A 82 10.47 -1.67 -11.39
N PRO A 83 10.70 -2.56 -10.40
CA PRO A 83 12.06 -2.93 -10.03
C PRO A 83 12.82 -3.57 -11.21
N TYR A 84 14.11 -3.27 -11.32
CA TYR A 84 15.02 -3.97 -12.22
C TYR A 84 15.79 -5.03 -11.42
N ASP A 85 15.81 -6.25 -11.92
CA ASP A 85 16.56 -7.35 -11.30
C ASP A 85 17.78 -7.67 -12.16
N ARG A 86 18.98 -7.58 -11.55
CA ARG A 86 20.26 -7.77 -12.24
C ARG A 86 20.49 -9.22 -12.71
N GLU A 87 20.01 -10.21 -11.95
CA GLU A 87 20.14 -11.61 -12.33
C GLU A 87 19.17 -12.00 -13.42
N LEU A 88 17.92 -11.49 -13.35
CA LEU A 88 16.94 -11.69 -14.41
C LEU A 88 17.24 -10.87 -15.66
N GLY A 89 18.10 -9.82 -15.56
CA GLY A 89 18.45 -8.92 -16.65
C GLY A 89 17.27 -8.12 -17.21
N ARG A 90 16.16 -8.01 -16.46
CA ARG A 90 14.93 -7.35 -16.90
C ARG A 90 14.24 -6.59 -15.78
N LYS A 91 13.38 -5.63 -16.17
CA LYS A 91 12.49 -4.93 -15.25
C LYS A 91 11.15 -5.63 -15.10
N PHE A 92 10.54 -5.50 -13.94
CA PHE A 92 9.17 -5.92 -13.67
C PHE A 92 8.17 -5.12 -14.51
N ASN A 93 7.19 -5.81 -15.05
CA ASN A 93 6.06 -5.21 -15.73
C ASN A 93 4.76 -5.66 -15.03
N PRO A 94 4.04 -4.76 -14.36
CA PRO A 94 2.82 -5.13 -13.62
C PRO A 94 1.73 -5.81 -14.45
N ARG A 95 1.76 -5.65 -15.78
CA ARG A 95 0.75 -6.25 -16.67
C ARG A 95 1.04 -7.69 -17.08
N THR A 96 2.32 -8.04 -17.15
CA THR A 96 2.76 -9.36 -17.66
C THR A 96 3.38 -10.23 -16.57
N ASP A 97 3.95 -9.62 -15.54
CA ASP A 97 4.76 -10.31 -14.54
C ASP A 97 4.05 -10.43 -13.17
N ALA A 98 2.79 -9.96 -13.06
CA ALA A 98 2.04 -10.03 -11.80
C ALA A 98 1.90 -11.46 -11.25
N GLY A 99 1.85 -12.47 -12.13
CA GLY A 99 1.79 -13.88 -11.78
C GLY A 99 3.13 -14.62 -11.78
N ASP A 100 4.26 -13.93 -12.06
CA ASP A 100 5.59 -14.56 -12.12
C ASP A 100 6.24 -14.59 -10.72
N PRO A 101 6.42 -15.79 -10.11
CA PRO A 101 6.88 -15.92 -8.73
C PRO A 101 8.30 -15.39 -8.48
N GLN A 102 9.12 -15.18 -9.51
CA GLN A 102 10.49 -14.67 -9.38
C GLN A 102 10.56 -13.25 -8.79
N TRP A 103 9.45 -12.51 -8.83
CA TRP A 103 9.37 -11.13 -8.34
C TRP A 103 8.93 -11.01 -6.89
N TRP A 104 8.28 -12.04 -6.34
CA TRP A 104 7.54 -11.98 -5.09
C TRP A 104 8.20 -12.84 -4.03
N ASN A 105 8.81 -12.22 -3.03
CA ASN A 105 9.35 -12.92 -1.87
C ASN A 105 8.45 -12.75 -0.65
N GLY A 106 8.58 -13.65 0.31
CA GLY A 106 7.81 -13.63 1.54
C GLY A 106 6.47 -14.37 1.44
N GLU A 107 5.78 -14.43 2.55
CA GLU A 107 4.51 -15.14 2.67
C GLU A 107 3.37 -14.13 2.96
N PRO A 108 2.53 -13.81 1.96
CA PRO A 108 1.40 -12.90 2.17
C PRO A 108 0.36 -13.50 3.11
N ILE A 109 -0.38 -12.65 3.81
CA ILE A 109 -1.36 -13.04 4.83
C ILE A 109 -2.43 -14.01 4.31
N TRP A 110 -2.80 -13.95 3.02
CA TRP A 110 -3.73 -14.91 2.42
C TRP A 110 -3.13 -16.30 2.28
N ILE A 111 -1.83 -16.43 2.03
CA ILE A 111 -1.15 -17.74 2.00
C ILE A 111 -1.02 -18.29 3.41
N THR A 112 -0.64 -17.46 4.38
CA THR A 112 -0.62 -17.83 5.80
C THR A 112 -1.98 -18.31 6.29
N ALA A 113 -3.06 -17.67 5.86
CA ALA A 113 -4.43 -18.06 6.18
C ALA A 113 -4.78 -19.42 5.56
N GLU A 114 -4.54 -19.61 4.26
CA GLU A 114 -4.81 -20.88 3.57
C GLU A 114 -4.01 -22.06 4.15
N LYS A 115 -2.73 -21.88 4.48
CA LYS A 115 -1.90 -22.89 5.15
C LYS A 115 -2.49 -23.36 6.49
N GLN A 116 -3.29 -22.52 7.15
CA GLN A 116 -3.92 -22.80 8.44
C GLN A 116 -5.42 -23.11 8.32
N GLY A 117 -5.91 -23.42 7.10
CA GLY A 117 -7.31 -23.80 6.85
C GLY A 117 -8.29 -22.62 6.94
N VAL A 118 -7.80 -21.39 6.87
CA VAL A 118 -8.61 -20.17 6.80
C VAL A 118 -8.71 -19.75 5.33
N LYS A 119 -9.88 -19.94 4.72
CA LYS A 119 -10.10 -19.52 3.34
C LYS A 119 -9.91 -18.01 3.18
N ALA A 120 -9.14 -17.63 2.16
CA ALA A 120 -8.90 -16.27 1.78
C ALA A 120 -9.55 -15.92 0.44
N ALA A 121 -10.02 -14.67 0.31
CA ALA A 121 -10.53 -14.12 -0.92
C ALA A 121 -9.83 -12.78 -1.19
N THR A 122 -9.29 -12.58 -2.40
CA THR A 122 -8.59 -11.36 -2.76
C THR A 122 -9.24 -10.69 -3.97
N TYR A 123 -9.60 -9.41 -3.78
CA TYR A 123 -10.17 -8.59 -4.84
C TYR A 123 -9.15 -7.51 -5.23
N PHE A 124 -8.31 -7.82 -6.25
CA PHE A 124 -7.32 -6.93 -6.85
C PHE A 124 -6.17 -6.50 -5.93
N TRP A 125 -5.79 -7.28 -4.95
CA TRP A 125 -4.63 -6.92 -4.13
C TRP A 125 -3.32 -7.22 -4.84
N VAL A 126 -2.34 -6.30 -4.69
CA VAL A 126 -0.99 -6.47 -5.25
C VAL A 126 -0.36 -7.77 -4.75
N GLY A 127 0.11 -8.61 -5.68
CA GLY A 127 0.73 -9.92 -5.38
C GLY A 127 -0.26 -11.06 -5.15
N SER A 128 -1.58 -10.83 -5.26
CA SER A 128 -2.55 -11.91 -5.06
C SER A 128 -2.78 -12.80 -6.29
N GLU A 129 -2.21 -12.42 -7.43
CA GLU A 129 -2.30 -13.18 -8.68
C GLU A 129 -1.21 -14.26 -8.81
N VAL A 130 -0.19 -14.20 -7.93
CA VAL A 130 0.92 -15.15 -7.97
C VAL A 130 0.66 -16.36 -7.08
N GLU A 131 1.15 -17.52 -7.52
CA GLU A 131 1.21 -18.73 -6.69
C GLU A 131 2.48 -18.70 -5.84
N ILE A 132 2.31 -18.84 -4.52
CA ILE A 132 3.42 -18.88 -3.56
C ILE A 132 3.34 -20.19 -2.79
N ASP A 133 4.42 -20.94 -2.75
CA ASP A 133 4.51 -22.27 -2.12
C ASP A 133 3.42 -23.26 -2.61
N GLY A 134 3.05 -23.19 -3.89
CA GLY A 134 2.01 -24.03 -4.49
C GLY A 134 0.57 -23.64 -4.08
N LEU A 135 0.38 -22.49 -3.43
CA LEU A 135 -0.91 -22.01 -2.94
C LEU A 135 -1.31 -20.67 -3.56
N ARG A 136 -2.61 -20.49 -3.68
CA ARG A 136 -3.30 -19.23 -4.01
C ARG A 136 -4.43 -18.99 -3.03
N PRO A 137 -4.98 -17.76 -2.92
CA PRO A 137 -6.25 -17.56 -2.23
C PRO A 137 -7.34 -18.47 -2.80
N SER A 138 -8.22 -19.01 -1.96
CA SER A 138 -9.37 -19.84 -2.39
C SER A 138 -10.23 -19.14 -3.43
N ILE A 139 -10.35 -17.81 -3.36
CA ILE A 139 -10.98 -16.95 -4.34
C ILE A 139 -10.03 -15.80 -4.64
N TRP A 140 -9.75 -15.54 -5.91
CA TRP A 140 -8.96 -14.39 -6.32
C TRP A 140 -9.46 -13.83 -7.65
N LYS A 141 -9.25 -12.53 -7.87
CA LYS A 141 -9.63 -11.84 -9.10
C LYS A 141 -8.40 -11.20 -9.74
N PRO A 142 -8.12 -11.45 -11.02
CA PRO A 142 -7.09 -10.72 -11.75
C PRO A 142 -7.50 -9.25 -11.87
N TYR A 143 -6.52 -8.35 -11.81
CA TYR A 143 -6.76 -6.91 -11.82
C TYR A 143 -7.50 -6.44 -13.08
N GLN A 144 -8.59 -5.71 -12.87
CA GLN A 144 -9.39 -5.08 -13.91
C GLN A 144 -9.64 -3.60 -13.56
N LYS A 145 -8.93 -2.70 -14.24
CA LYS A 145 -8.94 -1.26 -13.94
C LYS A 145 -10.35 -0.67 -13.88
N ASN A 146 -11.22 -1.05 -14.82
CA ASN A 146 -12.54 -0.45 -15.00
C ASN A 146 -13.70 -1.24 -14.33
N LYS A 147 -13.38 -2.22 -13.48
CA LYS A 147 -14.40 -2.96 -12.73
C LYS A 147 -15.09 -2.02 -11.75
N ASP A 148 -16.42 -1.95 -11.83
CA ASP A 148 -17.26 -1.09 -10.99
C ASP A 148 -17.11 -1.41 -9.49
N TYR A 149 -17.10 -0.38 -8.65
CA TYR A 149 -16.86 -0.54 -7.21
C TYR A 149 -18.09 -1.12 -6.48
N ALA A 150 -19.31 -0.80 -6.93
CA ALA A 150 -20.52 -1.41 -6.36
C ALA A 150 -20.55 -2.91 -6.66
N GLU A 151 -20.10 -3.34 -7.85
CA GLU A 151 -19.98 -4.76 -8.18
C GLU A 151 -18.92 -5.46 -7.32
N ARG A 152 -17.76 -4.82 -7.03
CA ARG A 152 -16.77 -5.39 -6.11
C ARG A 152 -17.36 -5.64 -4.72
N VAL A 153 -18.06 -4.64 -4.19
CA VAL A 153 -18.73 -4.76 -2.87
C VAL A 153 -19.80 -5.85 -2.89
N LEU A 154 -20.61 -5.90 -3.94
CA LEU A 154 -21.65 -6.93 -4.09
C LEU A 154 -21.04 -8.34 -4.11
N GLU A 155 -19.97 -8.56 -4.89
CA GLU A 155 -19.29 -9.85 -4.93
C GLU A 155 -18.68 -10.23 -3.56
N VAL A 156 -18.08 -9.29 -2.83
CA VAL A 156 -17.59 -9.54 -1.46
C VAL A 156 -18.73 -9.94 -0.52
N LEU A 157 -19.91 -9.29 -0.61
CA LEU A 157 -21.07 -9.67 0.17
C LEU A 157 -21.63 -11.05 -0.23
N GLN A 158 -21.57 -11.43 -1.51
CA GLN A 158 -21.90 -12.77 -1.97
C GLN A 158 -20.93 -13.82 -1.40
N TRP A 159 -19.63 -13.53 -1.32
CA TRP A 159 -18.67 -14.43 -0.68
C TRP A 159 -18.93 -14.59 0.81
N LEU A 160 -19.33 -13.51 1.49
CA LEU A 160 -19.72 -13.55 2.91
C LEU A 160 -21.02 -14.32 3.16
N ALA A 161 -21.88 -14.42 2.15
CA ALA A 161 -23.15 -15.18 2.23
C ALA A 161 -22.98 -16.68 1.93
N LEU A 162 -21.80 -17.14 1.52
CA LEU A 162 -21.53 -18.56 1.26
C LEU A 162 -21.71 -19.41 2.52
N PRO A 163 -22.04 -20.71 2.37
CA PRO A 163 -22.08 -21.64 3.50
C PRO A 163 -20.79 -21.62 4.30
N LYS A 164 -20.85 -21.77 5.63
CA LYS A 164 -19.71 -21.66 6.58
C LYS A 164 -18.42 -22.35 6.10
N ARG A 165 -18.52 -23.50 5.46
CA ARG A 165 -17.36 -24.27 4.96
C ARG A 165 -16.70 -23.65 3.72
N GLN A 166 -17.42 -22.82 2.99
CA GLN A 166 -16.94 -22.16 1.75
C GLN A 166 -16.66 -20.67 1.98
N GLN A 167 -17.21 -20.09 3.06
CA GLN A 167 -17.09 -18.68 3.38
C GLN A 167 -15.63 -18.29 3.66
N PRO A 168 -15.05 -17.31 2.93
CA PRO A 168 -13.74 -16.78 3.26
C PRO A 168 -13.79 -16.00 4.58
N ARG A 169 -12.74 -16.15 5.38
CA ARG A 169 -12.59 -15.41 6.64
C ARG A 169 -11.54 -14.31 6.57
N LEU A 170 -10.67 -14.36 5.56
CA LEU A 170 -9.84 -13.23 5.17
C LEU A 170 -10.30 -12.74 3.82
N ILE A 171 -10.58 -11.44 3.72
CA ILE A 171 -10.95 -10.80 2.46
C ILE A 171 -10.09 -9.56 2.28
N THR A 172 -9.51 -9.37 1.10
CA THR A 172 -8.90 -8.10 0.71
C THR A 172 -9.71 -7.46 -0.41
N LEU A 173 -9.88 -6.13 -0.36
CA LEU A 173 -10.65 -5.36 -1.33
C LEU A 173 -9.90 -4.06 -1.64
N TYR A 174 -9.67 -3.74 -2.92
CA TYR A 174 -8.88 -2.59 -3.35
C TYR A 174 -9.72 -1.56 -4.12
N PHE A 175 -9.43 -0.28 -3.84
CA PHE A 175 -10.00 0.90 -4.49
C PHE A 175 -8.87 1.85 -4.92
N SER A 176 -8.86 2.29 -6.20
CA SER A 176 -7.81 3.13 -6.79
C SER A 176 -8.24 4.59 -7.04
N ALA A 177 -9.49 4.95 -6.72
CA ALA A 177 -10.06 6.22 -7.18
C ALA A 177 -9.38 7.45 -6.58
N VAL A 178 -8.99 7.40 -5.30
CA VAL A 178 -8.43 8.56 -4.60
C VAL A 178 -7.07 8.92 -5.17
N ASP A 179 -6.17 7.94 -5.31
CA ASP A 179 -4.87 8.12 -5.96
C ASP A 179 -5.02 8.67 -7.38
N THR A 180 -5.89 8.03 -8.19
CA THR A 180 -6.12 8.44 -9.58
C THR A 180 -6.63 9.88 -9.68
N ALA A 181 -7.54 10.28 -8.80
CA ALA A 181 -8.07 11.64 -8.79
C ALA A 181 -7.00 12.66 -8.36
N ALA A 182 -6.24 12.36 -7.31
CA ALA A 182 -5.18 13.23 -6.83
C ALA A 182 -4.04 13.39 -7.88
N HIS A 183 -3.63 12.33 -8.55
CA HIS A 183 -2.66 12.42 -9.65
C HIS A 183 -3.12 13.35 -10.77
N ASN A 184 -4.39 13.26 -11.18
CA ASN A 184 -4.90 13.99 -12.34
C ASN A 184 -5.34 15.42 -12.02
N PHE A 185 -5.79 15.69 -10.80
CA PHE A 185 -6.45 16.96 -10.45
C PHE A 185 -5.81 17.65 -9.22
N GLY A 186 -4.91 16.98 -8.53
CA GLY A 186 -4.23 17.50 -7.33
C GLY A 186 -4.94 17.15 -6.03
N VAL A 187 -4.16 17.25 -4.95
CA VAL A 187 -4.64 17.15 -3.57
C VAL A 187 -5.53 18.36 -3.27
N ASP A 188 -6.63 18.15 -2.54
CA ASP A 188 -7.68 19.11 -2.21
C ASP A 188 -8.56 19.57 -3.39
N SER A 189 -8.44 18.89 -4.55
CA SER A 189 -9.32 19.12 -5.70
C SER A 189 -10.76 18.66 -5.41
N ALA A 190 -11.72 19.21 -6.20
CA ALA A 190 -13.09 18.72 -6.17
C ALA A 190 -13.19 17.24 -6.54
N GLN A 191 -12.37 16.79 -7.51
CA GLN A 191 -12.33 15.42 -8.00
C GLN A 191 -11.76 14.44 -6.98
N GLU A 192 -10.72 14.83 -6.20
CA GLU A 192 -10.25 14.01 -5.07
C GLU A 192 -11.36 13.87 -4.02
N ARG A 193 -12.07 14.95 -3.73
CA ARG A 193 -13.19 14.98 -2.78
C ARG A 193 -14.34 14.05 -3.21
N GLU A 194 -14.67 14.07 -4.50
CA GLU A 194 -15.66 13.16 -5.10
C GLU A 194 -15.20 11.70 -5.04
N ALA A 195 -13.92 11.43 -5.29
CA ALA A 195 -13.36 10.09 -5.21
C ALA A 195 -13.38 9.55 -3.78
N VAL A 196 -13.04 10.38 -2.78
CA VAL A 196 -13.14 10.01 -1.35
C VAL A 196 -14.59 9.72 -0.98
N ALA A 197 -15.54 10.58 -1.36
CA ALA A 197 -16.97 10.37 -1.08
C ALA A 197 -17.52 9.09 -1.74
N MET A 198 -17.08 8.78 -2.95
CA MET A 198 -17.43 7.53 -3.65
C MET A 198 -16.90 6.31 -2.91
N VAL A 199 -15.65 6.28 -2.53
CA VAL A 199 -15.05 5.17 -1.75
C VAL A 199 -15.75 5.04 -0.40
N ASP A 200 -15.97 6.16 0.31
CA ASP A 200 -16.68 6.20 1.58
C ASP A 200 -18.08 5.56 1.49
N LYS A 201 -18.83 5.89 0.43
CA LYS A 201 -20.15 5.29 0.17
C LYS A 201 -20.04 3.77 0.02
N HIS A 202 -19.09 3.27 -0.76
CA HIS A 202 -18.94 1.83 -0.98
C HIS A 202 -18.46 1.08 0.28
N VAL A 203 -17.63 1.71 1.13
CA VAL A 203 -17.32 1.18 2.46
C VAL A 203 -18.58 1.12 3.32
N GLY A 204 -19.42 2.16 3.30
CA GLY A 204 -20.70 2.17 3.98
C GLY A 204 -21.66 1.06 3.51
N ASP A 205 -21.75 0.85 2.19
CA ASP A 205 -22.56 -0.23 1.58
C ASP A 205 -22.08 -1.61 2.06
N LEU A 206 -20.77 -1.84 2.12
CA LEU A 206 -20.18 -3.07 2.64
C LEU A 206 -20.52 -3.27 4.12
N VAL A 207 -20.34 -2.26 4.96
CA VAL A 207 -20.67 -2.31 6.41
C VAL A 207 -22.14 -2.65 6.62
N MET A 208 -23.04 -1.99 5.88
CA MET A 208 -24.48 -2.28 5.94
C MET A 208 -24.80 -3.70 5.48
N GLY A 209 -24.16 -4.18 4.43
CA GLY A 209 -24.30 -5.55 3.94
C GLY A 209 -23.86 -6.58 4.97
N ILE A 210 -22.72 -6.39 5.62
CA ILE A 210 -22.22 -7.24 6.72
C ILE A 210 -23.23 -7.30 7.86
N LYS A 211 -23.82 -6.17 8.24
CA LYS A 211 -24.84 -6.10 9.28
C LYS A 211 -26.11 -6.85 8.86
N LYS A 212 -26.58 -6.70 7.62
CA LYS A 212 -27.74 -7.45 7.09
C LYS A 212 -27.50 -8.96 7.08
N LEU A 213 -26.27 -9.41 6.90
CA LEU A 213 -25.89 -10.83 6.98
C LEU A 213 -25.74 -11.34 8.42
N GLY A 214 -25.89 -10.49 9.44
CA GLY A 214 -25.71 -10.85 10.84
C GLY A 214 -24.28 -11.17 11.24
N LEU A 215 -23.28 -10.65 10.48
CA LEU A 215 -21.87 -10.95 10.66
C LEU A 215 -21.09 -9.87 11.44
N GLU A 216 -21.74 -8.76 11.84
CA GLU A 216 -21.10 -7.59 12.45
C GLU A 216 -20.26 -7.96 13.69
N GLN A 217 -20.80 -8.84 14.56
CA GLN A 217 -20.18 -9.19 15.85
C GLN A 217 -18.91 -10.06 15.72
N ARG A 218 -18.60 -10.57 14.53
CA ARG A 218 -17.41 -11.38 14.26
C ARG A 218 -16.54 -10.82 13.13
N THR A 219 -16.89 -9.69 12.55
CA THR A 219 -16.14 -9.07 11.45
C THR A 219 -15.29 -7.92 11.94
N ASN A 220 -14.01 -8.00 11.61
CA ASN A 220 -13.03 -6.93 11.78
C ASN A 220 -12.81 -6.26 10.42
N ILE A 221 -13.02 -4.97 10.34
CA ILE A 221 -12.78 -4.14 9.14
C ILE A 221 -11.50 -3.34 9.40
N VAL A 222 -10.54 -3.43 8.48
CA VAL A 222 -9.28 -2.70 8.52
C VAL A 222 -9.13 -1.95 7.20
N VAL A 223 -9.26 -0.63 7.24
CA VAL A 223 -9.03 0.24 6.08
C VAL A 223 -7.59 0.75 6.16
N VAL A 224 -6.84 0.56 5.09
CA VAL A 224 -5.44 0.97 4.96
C VAL A 224 -5.24 1.69 3.64
N ALA A 225 -4.26 2.59 3.62
CA ALA A 225 -3.69 3.09 2.37
C ALA A 225 -2.23 2.65 2.27
N ASP A 226 -1.69 2.74 1.10
CA ASP A 226 -0.31 2.40 0.79
C ASP A 226 0.64 3.59 0.95
N HIS A 227 0.18 4.80 0.67
CA HIS A 227 0.91 6.06 0.79
C HIS A 227 -0.05 7.25 0.84
N GLY A 228 0.52 8.43 1.06
CA GLY A 228 -0.14 9.72 0.87
C GLY A 228 0.13 10.31 -0.51
N MET A 229 0.06 11.66 -0.61
CA MET A 229 0.17 12.37 -1.88
C MET A 229 0.63 13.81 -1.65
N ALA A 230 1.42 14.38 -2.57
CA ALA A 230 1.87 15.77 -2.52
C ALA A 230 1.66 16.46 -3.87
N ASN A 231 1.16 17.72 -3.85
CA ASN A 231 1.01 18.53 -5.04
C ASN A 231 2.35 18.90 -5.66
N LEU A 232 2.44 18.83 -6.98
CA LEU A 232 3.56 19.30 -7.79
C LEU A 232 3.39 20.78 -8.17
N SER A 233 4.47 21.38 -8.63
CA SER A 233 4.48 22.73 -9.19
C SER A 233 5.46 22.79 -10.37
N ASP A 234 5.11 23.52 -11.41
CA ASP A 234 5.98 23.75 -12.57
C ASP A 234 7.26 24.53 -12.21
N GLU A 235 7.24 25.25 -11.06
CA GLU A 235 8.40 25.97 -10.54
C GLU A 235 9.34 25.07 -9.71
N ARG A 236 8.89 23.90 -9.33
CA ARG A 236 9.63 22.96 -8.49
C ARG A 236 10.11 21.73 -9.27
N VAL A 237 10.83 22.00 -10.36
CA VAL A 237 11.40 20.98 -11.26
C VAL A 237 12.91 21.04 -11.24
N ILE A 238 13.56 19.91 -10.98
CA ILE A 238 15.00 19.72 -11.00
C ILE A 238 15.36 19.11 -12.35
N ASN A 239 15.82 19.94 -13.28
CA ASN A 239 16.25 19.47 -14.60
C ASN A 239 17.67 18.90 -14.51
N LEU A 240 17.85 17.61 -14.84
CA LEU A 240 19.15 16.93 -14.82
C LEU A 240 19.98 17.09 -16.08
N ASP A 241 19.38 17.47 -17.21
CA ASP A 241 20.02 17.52 -18.52
C ASP A 241 21.34 18.32 -18.55
N PRO A 242 21.51 19.43 -17.76
CA PRO A 242 22.77 20.14 -17.68
C PRO A 242 23.92 19.36 -17.02
N TRP A 243 23.61 18.39 -16.18
CA TRP A 243 24.62 17.68 -15.35
C TRP A 243 24.95 16.28 -15.85
N VAL A 244 23.95 15.56 -16.37
CA VAL A 244 24.11 14.15 -16.74
C VAL A 244 23.21 13.76 -17.91
N ASP A 245 23.71 12.85 -18.74
CA ASP A 245 22.92 12.17 -19.77
C ASP A 245 22.36 10.89 -19.16
N LEU A 246 21.05 10.87 -18.84
CA LEU A 246 20.42 9.67 -18.30
C LEU A 246 20.16 8.59 -19.36
N SER A 247 20.38 8.84 -20.64
CA SER A 247 20.16 7.83 -21.71
C SER A 247 21.16 6.67 -21.63
N VAL A 248 22.30 6.89 -20.96
CA VAL A 248 23.34 5.85 -20.74
C VAL A 248 23.08 4.98 -19.52
N PHE A 249 22.03 5.27 -18.75
CA PHE A 249 21.61 4.51 -17.58
C PHE A 249 20.38 3.63 -17.90
N MET A 250 20.30 2.48 -17.23
CA MET A 250 19.04 1.79 -17.10
C MET A 250 18.22 2.51 -16.02
N VAL A 251 17.08 3.10 -16.44
CA VAL A 251 16.12 3.78 -15.57
C VAL A 251 14.78 3.03 -15.69
N PRO A 252 14.45 2.13 -14.76
CA PRO A 252 13.29 1.22 -14.91
C PRO A 252 11.95 1.96 -15.07
N ASP A 253 11.77 3.07 -14.35
CA ASP A 253 10.55 3.87 -14.39
C ASP A 253 10.43 4.70 -15.67
N TRP A 254 11.49 4.80 -16.48
CA TRP A 254 11.48 5.50 -17.76
C TRP A 254 11.08 4.58 -18.90
N SER A 255 9.87 4.72 -19.39
CA SER A 255 9.38 3.96 -20.54
C SER A 255 10.18 4.29 -21.81
N ASN A 256 10.56 3.25 -22.58
CA ASN A 256 11.24 3.43 -23.87
C ASN A 256 10.41 4.21 -24.91
N LYS A 257 9.10 4.35 -24.70
CA LYS A 257 8.19 5.11 -25.56
C LYS A 257 8.14 6.60 -25.23
N ARG A 258 8.76 7.03 -24.12
CA ARG A 258 8.76 8.43 -23.69
C ARG A 258 10.11 9.08 -23.95
N THR A 259 10.11 10.30 -24.47
CA THR A 259 11.31 11.11 -24.71
C THR A 259 11.86 11.74 -23.44
N SER A 260 11.02 11.87 -22.39
CA SER A 260 11.40 12.43 -21.09
C SER A 260 10.81 11.64 -19.93
N VAL A 261 11.37 11.83 -18.75
CA VAL A 261 10.85 11.37 -17.47
C VAL A 261 10.71 12.55 -16.53
N GLN A 262 9.64 12.53 -15.72
CA GLN A 262 9.46 13.43 -14.58
C GLN A 262 8.89 12.64 -13.42
N ALA A 263 9.61 12.61 -12.29
CA ALA A 263 9.30 11.73 -11.18
C ALA A 263 9.80 12.32 -9.84
N PRO A 264 9.24 11.88 -8.70
CA PRO A 264 9.71 12.27 -7.36
C PRO A 264 11.06 11.64 -7.01
N PHE A 265 11.35 10.48 -7.59
CA PHE A 265 12.63 9.80 -7.48
C PHE A 265 12.96 9.05 -8.77
N LEU A 266 14.25 8.75 -8.97
CA LEU A 266 14.73 7.92 -10.09
C LEU A 266 15.74 6.91 -9.56
N ASN A 267 15.54 5.65 -9.93
CA ASN A 267 16.50 4.58 -9.71
C ASN A 267 17.38 4.41 -10.95
N LEU A 268 18.69 4.51 -10.79
CA LEU A 268 19.67 4.44 -11.88
C LEU A 268 20.55 3.20 -11.71
N TYR A 269 20.74 2.47 -12.82
CA TYR A 269 21.62 1.30 -12.89
C TYR A 269 22.63 1.50 -14.01
N ALA A 270 23.91 1.31 -13.74
CA ALA A 270 25.00 1.50 -14.69
C ALA A 270 26.30 0.80 -14.26
N THR A 271 27.37 0.98 -15.05
CA THR A 271 28.70 0.53 -14.64
C THR A 271 29.28 1.44 -13.52
N PRO A 272 30.22 0.93 -12.72
CA PRO A 272 30.81 1.72 -11.63
C PRO A 272 31.36 3.07 -12.07
N GLU A 273 32.00 3.15 -13.24
CA GLU A 273 32.61 4.39 -13.78
C GLU A 273 31.53 5.44 -14.08
N LEU A 274 30.41 5.04 -14.66
CA LEU A 274 29.29 5.94 -14.94
C LEU A 274 28.62 6.41 -13.64
N VAL A 275 28.49 5.51 -12.66
CA VAL A 275 27.94 5.81 -11.34
C VAL A 275 28.80 6.87 -10.63
N ASP A 276 30.13 6.69 -10.60
CA ASP A 276 31.06 7.63 -9.96
C ASP A 276 31.04 9.00 -10.62
N ALA A 277 31.05 9.02 -11.95
CA ALA A 277 30.97 10.26 -12.73
C ALA A 277 29.63 11.01 -12.49
N ALA A 278 28.51 10.27 -12.47
CA ALA A 278 27.20 10.85 -12.21
C ALA A 278 27.08 11.35 -10.76
N TYR A 279 27.50 10.55 -9.78
CA TYR A 279 27.47 10.94 -8.37
C TYR A 279 28.26 12.24 -8.13
N THR A 280 29.46 12.34 -8.68
CA THR A 280 30.31 13.54 -8.53
C THR A 280 29.61 14.81 -9.02
N LYS A 281 28.86 14.72 -10.12
CA LYS A 281 28.13 15.85 -10.70
C LYS A 281 26.81 16.14 -9.97
N LEU A 282 26.10 15.10 -9.51
CA LEU A 282 24.72 15.22 -9.04
C LEU A 282 24.60 15.46 -7.54
N HIS A 283 25.53 14.97 -6.70
CA HIS A 283 25.37 14.98 -5.23
C HIS A 283 25.21 16.37 -4.61
N LYS A 284 25.61 17.42 -5.33
CA LYS A 284 25.44 18.83 -4.95
C LYS A 284 24.75 19.67 -6.02
N ALA A 285 24.15 19.05 -7.03
CA ALA A 285 23.55 19.76 -8.16
C ALA A 285 22.35 20.60 -7.75
N HIS A 286 21.56 20.14 -6.80
CA HIS A 286 20.37 20.86 -6.37
C HIS A 286 20.07 20.63 -4.88
N PRO A 287 19.75 21.70 -4.09
CA PRO A 287 19.51 21.59 -2.64
C PRO A 287 18.25 20.81 -2.27
N LYS A 288 17.32 20.59 -3.21
CA LYS A 288 16.07 19.85 -3.06
C LYS A 288 16.13 18.43 -3.64
N MET A 289 17.33 17.91 -3.85
CA MET A 289 17.57 16.55 -4.33
C MET A 289 18.67 15.88 -3.50
N ARG A 290 18.35 14.71 -2.97
CA ARG A 290 19.34 13.81 -2.38
C ARG A 290 19.79 12.79 -3.43
N VAL A 291 21.07 12.49 -3.46
CA VAL A 291 21.67 11.45 -4.31
C VAL A 291 22.23 10.37 -3.39
N LEU A 292 21.63 9.23 -3.42
CA LEU A 292 21.96 8.09 -2.58
C LEU A 292 22.65 7.02 -3.41
N ARG A 293 23.75 6.48 -2.91
CA ARG A 293 24.54 5.42 -3.56
C ARG A 293 24.20 4.06 -2.99
N ARG A 294 24.30 3.04 -3.82
CA ARG A 294 24.26 1.63 -3.42
C ARG A 294 25.21 1.38 -2.24
N GLY A 295 24.70 0.64 -1.24
CA GLY A 295 25.42 0.35 0.00
C GLY A 295 25.48 1.51 1.01
N ASN A 296 24.97 2.71 0.68
CA ASN A 296 24.94 3.89 1.55
C ASN A 296 23.53 4.50 1.70
N PHE A 297 22.48 3.71 1.47
CA PHE A 297 21.13 4.13 1.77
C PHE A 297 20.93 4.28 3.28
N PRO A 298 20.10 5.22 3.74
CA PRO A 298 19.68 5.26 5.13
C PRO A 298 19.18 3.89 5.60
N THR A 299 19.66 3.38 6.71
CA THR A 299 19.26 2.07 7.25
C THR A 299 17.75 1.98 7.49
N SER A 300 17.12 3.12 7.83
CA SER A 300 15.66 3.23 8.00
C SER A 300 14.86 3.02 6.72
N TYR A 301 15.46 3.06 5.53
CA TYR A 301 14.75 2.78 4.27
C TYR A 301 14.55 1.28 4.03
N HIS A 302 15.39 0.44 4.64
CA HIS A 302 15.34 -1.02 4.43
C HIS A 302 15.24 -1.41 2.95
N PHE A 303 16.07 -0.77 2.12
CA PHE A 303 15.98 -0.76 0.67
C PHE A 303 17.05 -1.64 -0.01
N ASP A 304 17.99 -2.15 0.76
CA ASP A 304 19.20 -2.85 0.36
C ASP A 304 18.94 -4.30 -0.13
N HIS A 305 18.14 -4.45 -1.20
CA HIS A 305 17.89 -5.76 -1.81
C HIS A 305 19.07 -6.19 -2.70
N PRO A 306 19.68 -7.37 -2.51
CA PRO A 306 20.97 -7.72 -3.11
C PRO A 306 20.98 -7.72 -4.65
N LYS A 307 19.86 -8.07 -5.29
CA LYS A 307 19.73 -8.19 -6.75
C LYS A 307 19.10 -6.96 -7.41
N ARG A 308 18.38 -6.14 -6.66
CA ARG A 308 17.50 -5.08 -7.21
C ARG A 308 17.85 -3.68 -6.77
N GLU A 309 18.65 -3.52 -5.71
CA GLU A 309 19.08 -2.21 -5.23
C GLU A 309 19.73 -1.39 -6.37
N PRO A 310 19.30 -0.13 -6.64
CA PRO A 310 19.89 0.69 -7.68
C PRO A 310 21.30 1.13 -7.32
N ASP A 311 22.11 1.47 -8.32
CA ASP A 311 23.46 2.01 -8.10
C ASP A 311 23.40 3.44 -7.57
N LEU A 312 22.43 4.23 -8.06
CA LEU A 312 22.06 5.53 -7.52
C LEU A 312 20.54 5.64 -7.41
N MET A 313 20.07 6.26 -6.33
CA MET A 313 18.72 6.81 -6.24
C MET A 313 18.82 8.32 -6.15
N LEU A 314 18.13 9.00 -7.04
CA LEU A 314 17.89 10.44 -6.96
C LEU A 314 16.52 10.62 -6.31
N LEU A 315 16.44 11.37 -5.22
CA LEU A 315 15.21 11.56 -4.44
C LEU A 315 14.98 13.04 -4.20
N ALA A 316 13.88 13.56 -4.73
CA ALA A 316 13.47 14.95 -4.53
C ALA A 316 12.80 15.16 -3.16
N ASP A 317 12.84 16.40 -2.65
CA ASP A 317 11.99 16.83 -1.54
C ASP A 317 10.51 16.82 -1.97
N ALA A 318 9.59 16.60 -1.02
CA ALA A 318 8.16 16.54 -1.31
C ALA A 318 7.65 17.79 -2.06
N GLY A 319 6.89 17.54 -3.12
CA GLY A 319 6.39 18.57 -4.01
C GLY A 319 7.35 19.03 -5.10
N TRP A 320 8.61 18.52 -5.12
CA TRP A 320 9.56 18.70 -6.21
C TRP A 320 9.53 17.49 -7.14
N SER A 321 9.88 17.69 -8.40
CA SER A 321 10.05 16.60 -9.38
C SER A 321 11.42 16.68 -10.04
N ILE A 322 11.97 15.51 -10.37
CA ILE A 322 13.22 15.35 -11.12
C ILE A 322 12.83 15.11 -12.57
N TYR A 323 13.38 15.93 -13.45
CA TYR A 323 13.16 15.86 -14.90
C TYR A 323 14.45 15.49 -15.64
N ALA A 324 14.33 14.64 -16.66
CA ALA A 324 15.40 14.38 -17.61
C ALA A 324 14.79 14.07 -19.01
N SER A 325 15.53 14.45 -20.06
CA SER A 325 15.19 14.19 -21.45
C SER A 325 16.22 13.27 -22.13
N ARG A 326 15.78 12.44 -23.08
CA ARG A 326 16.67 11.69 -23.97
C ARG A 326 17.20 12.55 -25.10
N ASP A 327 16.51 13.63 -25.40
CA ASP A 327 16.92 14.60 -26.41
C ASP A 327 17.25 15.93 -25.74
N LYS A 328 18.53 16.22 -25.59
CA LYS A 328 19.04 17.45 -24.96
C LYS A 328 18.58 18.72 -25.67
N HIS A 329 18.10 18.63 -26.94
CA HIS A 329 17.56 19.77 -27.68
C HIS A 329 16.09 20.06 -27.34
N GLN A 330 15.39 19.14 -26.65
CA GLN A 330 14.02 19.30 -26.16
C GLN A 330 13.94 19.57 -24.66
N SER A 331 14.96 20.15 -24.08
CA SER A 331 15.15 20.32 -22.62
C SER A 331 14.20 21.34 -21.98
N GLN A 332 12.90 21.19 -22.21
CA GLN A 332 11.88 21.90 -21.41
C GLN A 332 11.03 20.89 -20.65
N PRO A 333 10.84 21.10 -19.31
CA PRO A 333 9.86 20.33 -18.57
C PRO A 333 8.52 20.36 -19.31
N MET A 334 7.89 19.21 -19.47
CA MET A 334 6.63 19.11 -20.22
C MET A 334 5.57 20.00 -19.56
N ALA A 335 5.32 21.16 -20.14
CA ALA A 335 4.22 22.00 -19.75
C ALA A 335 2.89 21.34 -20.17
N LYS A 336 2.09 21.01 -19.16
CA LYS A 336 0.62 21.01 -19.20
C LYS A 336 -0.21 19.94 -19.91
N SER A 337 0.27 18.96 -20.64
CA SER A 337 -0.61 17.90 -21.15
C SER A 337 -0.11 16.50 -20.78
N GLY A 338 -0.83 15.82 -19.89
CA GLY A 338 -0.54 14.44 -19.47
C GLY A 338 0.45 14.29 -18.31
N GLN A 339 0.76 15.36 -17.58
CA GLN A 339 1.52 15.36 -16.33
C GLN A 339 0.60 15.18 -15.13
N SER A 340 1.08 14.40 -14.14
CA SER A 340 0.44 14.37 -12.84
C SER A 340 0.53 15.73 -12.15
N ILE A 341 -0.56 16.18 -11.56
CA ILE A 341 -0.62 17.42 -10.77
C ILE A 341 -0.19 17.18 -9.32
N ALA A 342 -0.30 15.94 -8.86
CA ALA A 342 0.24 15.48 -7.58
C ALA A 342 0.90 14.12 -7.76
N THR A 343 1.82 13.78 -6.86
CA THR A 343 2.54 12.50 -6.89
C THR A 343 2.95 12.07 -5.48
N HIS A 344 3.43 10.85 -5.38
CA HIS A 344 3.97 10.18 -4.20
C HIS A 344 5.31 9.52 -4.56
N GLY A 345 6.00 8.89 -3.61
CA GLY A 345 7.32 8.28 -3.83
C GLY A 345 8.44 9.02 -3.10
N TYR A 346 8.09 10.04 -2.33
CA TYR A 346 9.04 10.82 -1.53
C TYR A 346 9.45 10.07 -0.25
N ASP A 347 10.30 10.71 0.54
CA ASP A 347 10.74 10.21 1.85
C ASP A 347 9.53 9.83 2.72
N ASN A 348 9.54 8.61 3.24
CA ASN A 348 8.45 8.08 4.05
C ASN A 348 8.29 8.74 5.43
N GLN A 349 9.30 9.49 5.88
CA GLN A 349 9.20 10.30 7.10
C GLN A 349 8.45 11.62 6.88
N ASN A 350 8.19 11.98 5.62
CA ASN A 350 7.40 13.17 5.32
C ASN A 350 5.91 12.89 5.60
N PRO A 351 5.22 13.68 6.46
CA PRO A 351 3.82 13.46 6.79
C PRO A 351 2.86 13.46 5.58
N LEU A 352 3.22 14.12 4.47
CA LEU A 352 2.42 14.07 3.24
C LEU A 352 2.41 12.69 2.59
N MET A 353 3.38 11.82 2.94
CA MET A 353 3.44 10.43 2.47
C MET A 353 2.77 9.46 3.44
N HIS A 354 2.41 9.88 4.64
CA HIS A 354 1.75 9.00 5.59
C HIS A 354 0.36 8.58 5.09
N ALA A 355 0.04 7.33 5.32
CA ALA A 355 -1.17 6.65 4.88
C ALA A 355 -2.23 6.58 6.01
N SER A 356 -3.50 6.52 5.65
CA SER A 356 -4.58 6.30 6.61
C SER A 356 -4.59 4.85 7.11
N PHE A 357 -4.85 4.70 8.41
CA PHE A 357 -5.22 3.44 9.06
C PHE A 357 -6.50 3.63 9.87
N ILE A 358 -7.50 2.79 9.63
CA ILE A 358 -8.75 2.75 10.39
C ILE A 358 -9.09 1.29 10.65
N ALA A 359 -9.39 0.93 11.90
CA ALA A 359 -9.78 -0.44 12.23
C ALA A 359 -10.97 -0.47 13.20
N LYS A 360 -11.95 -1.32 12.91
CA LYS A 360 -13.13 -1.52 13.76
C LYS A 360 -13.54 -2.99 13.74
N GLY A 361 -13.90 -3.53 14.89
CA GLY A 361 -14.40 -4.89 15.07
C GLY A 361 -14.04 -5.46 16.43
N PRO A 362 -14.38 -6.73 16.70
CA PRO A 362 -14.14 -7.35 18.00
C PRO A 362 -12.68 -7.38 18.45
N ALA A 363 -11.73 -7.40 17.52
CA ALA A 363 -10.30 -7.42 17.81
C ALA A 363 -9.73 -6.05 18.19
N PHE A 364 -10.50 -4.96 18.06
CA PHE A 364 -10.01 -3.59 18.24
C PHE A 364 -10.71 -2.87 19.38
N LYS A 365 -9.95 -2.06 20.12
CA LYS A 365 -10.51 -1.13 21.09
C LYS A 365 -11.30 -0.03 20.38
N LYS A 366 -12.13 0.70 21.10
CA LYS A 366 -12.98 1.76 20.55
C LYS A 366 -12.42 3.12 20.92
N LYS A 367 -12.63 4.11 20.03
CA LYS A 367 -12.31 5.53 20.26
C LYS A 367 -10.81 5.77 20.54
N ILE A 368 -9.94 5.07 19.82
CA ILE A 368 -8.49 5.23 19.94
C ILE A 368 -7.97 6.05 18.76
N ILE A 369 -7.26 7.13 19.07
CA ILE A 369 -6.35 7.78 18.14
C ILE A 369 -4.97 7.25 18.48
N ALA A 370 -4.45 6.36 17.65
CA ALA A 370 -3.19 5.70 17.89
C ALA A 370 -2.01 6.58 17.43
N ARG A 371 -0.84 6.39 18.07
CA ARG A 371 0.41 6.99 17.57
C ARG A 371 0.76 6.45 16.19
N PRO A 372 1.53 7.18 15.37
CA PRO A 372 2.02 6.67 14.10
C PRO A 372 2.81 5.36 14.29
N PHE A 373 2.67 4.44 13.31
CA PHE A 373 3.35 3.15 13.28
C PHE A 373 3.67 2.73 11.84
N ASP A 374 4.59 1.78 11.67
CA ASP A 374 5.03 1.32 10.35
C ASP A 374 4.00 0.36 9.71
N ASN A 375 3.76 0.48 8.43
CA ASN A 375 2.76 -0.32 7.71
C ASN A 375 3.01 -1.83 7.77
N ILE A 376 4.25 -2.28 7.96
CA ILE A 376 4.61 -3.69 8.13
C ILE A 376 4.04 -4.31 9.41
N ASP A 377 3.65 -3.51 10.40
CA ASP A 377 3.03 -4.00 11.64
C ASP A 377 1.59 -4.48 11.43
N VAL A 378 0.95 -4.10 10.31
CA VAL A 378 -0.43 -4.48 9.97
C VAL A 378 -0.57 -6.00 9.78
N TYR A 379 0.43 -6.65 9.21
CA TYR A 379 0.39 -8.12 9.01
C TYR A 379 0.16 -8.88 10.31
N GLY A 380 0.93 -8.57 11.35
CA GLY A 380 0.77 -9.19 12.68
C GLY A 380 -0.59 -8.93 13.31
N LEU A 381 -1.12 -7.72 13.11
CA LEU A 381 -2.45 -7.32 13.55
C LEU A 381 -3.57 -8.14 12.85
N LEU A 382 -3.46 -8.36 11.53
CA LEU A 382 -4.41 -9.18 10.78
C LEU A 382 -4.35 -10.64 11.21
N ALA A 383 -3.13 -11.20 11.37
CA ALA A 383 -2.95 -12.58 11.83
C ALA A 383 -3.59 -12.79 13.19
N CYS A 384 -3.38 -11.85 14.13
CA CYS A 384 -4.02 -11.89 15.43
C CYS A 384 -5.54 -11.81 15.33
N ALA A 385 -6.09 -10.85 14.58
CA ALA A 385 -7.54 -10.68 14.40
C ALA A 385 -8.20 -11.92 13.78
N LEU A 386 -7.48 -12.70 12.96
CA LEU A 386 -7.92 -13.97 12.37
C LEU A 386 -7.73 -15.17 13.31
N LYS A 387 -6.96 -15.02 14.41
CA LYS A 387 -6.51 -16.11 15.28
C LYS A 387 -5.68 -17.16 14.52
N ILE A 388 -4.75 -16.72 13.72
CA ILE A 388 -3.77 -17.55 13.03
C ILE A 388 -2.36 -17.17 13.47
N LYS A 389 -1.43 -18.12 13.37
CA LYS A 389 -0.02 -17.88 13.64
C LYS A 389 0.59 -17.08 12.48
N PRO A 390 1.23 -15.93 12.74
CA PRO A 390 1.91 -15.18 11.68
C PRO A 390 3.10 -15.96 11.11
N ALA A 391 3.38 -15.77 9.83
CA ALA A 391 4.67 -16.16 9.27
C ALA A 391 5.79 -15.25 9.78
N LYS A 392 7.03 -15.54 9.40
CA LYS A 392 8.17 -14.67 9.73
C LYS A 392 8.00 -13.32 9.03
N THR A 393 8.08 -12.24 9.79
CA THR A 393 7.87 -10.86 9.34
C THR A 393 8.93 -9.93 9.94
N ASP A 394 9.10 -8.74 9.38
CA ASP A 394 9.90 -7.66 9.95
C ASP A 394 9.08 -6.78 10.91
N GLY A 395 7.76 -6.81 10.79
CA GLY A 395 6.85 -6.08 11.64
C GLY A 395 6.85 -6.58 13.09
N ASN A 396 6.49 -5.70 14.00
CA ASN A 396 6.43 -6.00 15.43
C ASN A 396 5.03 -5.68 15.99
N ILE A 397 4.26 -6.73 16.29
CA ILE A 397 2.91 -6.60 16.86
C ILE A 397 2.87 -5.75 18.14
N LYS A 398 3.97 -5.67 18.91
CA LYS A 398 4.06 -4.85 20.12
C LYS A 398 3.84 -3.36 19.88
N ASN A 399 4.13 -2.89 18.65
CA ASN A 399 3.90 -1.50 18.28
C ASN A 399 2.41 -1.14 18.21
N VAL A 400 1.55 -2.12 17.90
CA VAL A 400 0.13 -1.95 17.61
C VAL A 400 -0.80 -2.69 18.56
N GLN A 401 -0.32 -3.66 19.36
CA GLN A 401 -1.15 -4.47 20.24
C GLN A 401 -1.87 -3.65 21.33
N TYR A 402 -1.38 -2.46 21.71
CA TYR A 402 -1.98 -1.65 22.77
C TYR A 402 -3.39 -1.13 22.41
N PHE A 403 -3.73 -1.04 21.15
CA PHE A 403 -5.07 -0.69 20.70
C PHE A 403 -5.93 -1.89 20.27
N MET A 404 -5.39 -3.10 20.39
CA MET A 404 -6.16 -4.33 20.23
C MET A 404 -6.80 -4.74 21.56
N THR A 405 -7.89 -5.52 21.48
CA THR A 405 -8.52 -6.09 22.69
C THR A 405 -7.68 -7.24 23.25
N GLU A 406 -8.01 -7.72 24.46
CA GLU A 406 -7.36 -8.87 25.11
C GLU A 406 -7.40 -10.15 24.24
N TYR A 407 -8.32 -10.19 23.31
CA TYR A 407 -8.41 -11.22 22.28
C TYR A 407 -7.08 -11.52 21.54
N CYS A 408 -6.23 -10.50 21.41
CA CYS A 408 -4.93 -10.56 20.76
C CYS A 408 -3.74 -10.56 21.73
N GLN A 409 -3.97 -10.52 23.04
CA GLN A 409 -2.90 -10.44 24.04
C GLN A 409 -2.48 -11.81 24.59
N SER A 410 -3.21 -12.88 24.24
CA SER A 410 -3.08 -14.23 24.85
C SER A 410 -2.31 -15.26 24.03
N SER A 411 -1.44 -14.84 23.09
CA SER A 411 -0.56 -15.73 22.33
C SER A 411 0.90 -15.34 22.50
N GLU A 412 1.44 -15.59 23.70
CA GLU A 412 2.87 -15.82 23.91
C GLU A 412 3.21 -17.29 23.71
#